data_06b250ba9b05a35af3652bfe7d9928cf
#
_entry.id   06b250ba9b05a35af3652bfe7d9928cf
#
_cell.length_a   1.000
_cell.length_b   1.000
_cell.length_c   1.000
_cell.angle_alpha   90.00
_cell.angle_beta   90.00
_cell.angle_gamma   90.00
#
_symmetry.space_group_name_H-M   'P 1'
#
loop_
_entity.id
_entity.type
_entity.pdbx_description
1 polymer ?
#
loop_
_entity_poly.entity_id
_entity_poly.type
_entity_poly.pdbx_seq_one_letter_code
_entity_poly.pdbx_strand_id
1 'polypeptide(L)'
;MENEKQTIHEFDLSIIYDFFSNTKRQGPGSPEETLKALSFIDGLTPESKIADIGCGTGGQTMVLGQNTPCRIIGIDSWAGFIDQFNLDARHNNLQDRVKGIVGNMENLPFQEEEFDLIWCEG
;
A
#
# COMPACT_ATOMS: atom_id res chain seq x y z
N MET A 1 16.56 -17.50 -8.15
CA MET A 1 17.56 -16.65 -8.40
C MET A 1 17.72 -15.60 -7.36
N GLU A 2 18.80 -14.98 -7.36
CA GLU A 2 19.05 -14.13 -6.27
C GLU A 2 18.27 -12.85 -6.30
N ASN A 3 17.67 -12.54 -7.42
CA ASN A 3 16.84 -11.39 -7.40
C ASN A 3 15.69 -11.53 -6.47
N GLU A 4 15.29 -12.74 -6.23
CA GLU A 4 14.24 -12.95 -5.27
C GLU A 4 14.69 -12.62 -3.89
N LYS A 5 15.98 -12.54 -3.69
CA LYS A 5 16.52 -12.22 -2.39
C LYS A 5 16.75 -10.75 -2.19
N GLN A 6 16.50 -9.96 -3.19
CA GLN A 6 16.61 -8.53 -3.00
C GLN A 6 15.67 -8.13 -1.89
N THR A 7 16.12 -7.20 -1.10
CA THR A 7 15.28 -6.75 -0.02
C THR A 7 14.16 -5.91 -0.60
N ILE A 8 13.00 -5.99 0.03
CA ILE A 8 11.90 -5.13 -0.34
C ILE A 8 12.34 -3.69 -0.31
N HIS A 9 13.12 -3.34 0.70
CA HIS A 9 13.55 -1.97 0.88
C HIS A 9 14.31 -1.45 -0.34
N GLU A 10 15.31 -2.19 -0.81
CA GLU A 10 16.10 -1.72 -1.93
C GLU A 10 15.37 -1.81 -3.25
N PHE A 11 14.78 -2.95 -3.50
CA PHE A 11 14.15 -3.19 -4.78
C PHE A 11 12.96 -2.29 -4.98
N ASP A 12 12.15 -2.19 -3.96
CA ASP A 12 10.87 -1.52 -4.12
C ASP A 12 11.00 -0.02 -4.12
N LEU A 13 12.04 0.52 -3.50
CA LEU A 13 12.19 1.97 -3.50
C LEU A 13 12.39 2.52 -4.90
N SER A 14 13.21 1.86 -5.72
CA SER A 14 13.44 2.38 -7.05
C SER A 14 12.18 2.24 -7.91
N ILE A 15 11.46 1.15 -7.78
CA ILE A 15 10.24 0.95 -8.53
C ILE A 15 9.19 1.96 -8.12
N ILE A 16 9.04 2.18 -6.82
CA ILE A 16 8.05 3.12 -6.32
C ILE A 16 8.39 4.53 -6.81
N TYR A 17 9.65 4.87 -6.76
CA TYR A 17 10.07 6.19 -7.18
C TYR A 17 9.77 6.41 -8.66
N ASP A 18 10.10 5.40 -9.48
CA ASP A 18 9.81 5.49 -10.90
C ASP A 18 8.32 5.62 -11.14
N PHE A 19 7.54 4.85 -10.42
CA PHE A 19 6.10 4.89 -10.58
C PHE A 19 5.58 6.29 -10.31
N PHE A 20 5.96 6.89 -9.20
CA PHE A 20 5.49 8.23 -8.87
C PHE A 20 6.01 9.27 -9.82
N SER A 21 7.22 9.10 -10.32
CA SER A 21 7.76 10.04 -11.29
C SER A 21 6.94 10.05 -12.56
N ASN A 22 6.42 8.88 -12.93
CA ASN A 22 5.69 8.75 -14.17
C ASN A 22 4.20 9.01 -14.03
N THR A 23 3.66 8.84 -12.83
CA THR A 23 2.22 8.91 -12.65
C THR A 23 1.79 9.96 -11.65
N LYS A 24 2.67 10.85 -11.27
CA LYS A 24 2.39 11.77 -10.19
C LYS A 24 1.18 12.65 -10.43
N ARG A 25 0.79 12.84 -11.68
CA ARG A 25 -0.36 13.65 -11.98
C ARG A 25 -1.66 12.89 -11.97
N GLN A 26 -1.56 11.62 -11.88
CA GLN A 26 -2.74 10.79 -11.92
C GLN A 26 -3.49 10.91 -10.63
N GLY A 27 -4.76 11.07 -10.73
CA GLY A 27 -5.58 10.95 -9.55
C GLY A 27 -5.63 9.52 -9.11
N PRO A 28 -6.30 9.26 -8.03
CA PRO A 28 -6.45 7.88 -7.59
C PRO A 28 -7.15 7.08 -8.66
N GLY A 29 -6.78 5.84 -8.78
CA GLY A 29 -7.44 4.94 -9.69
C GLY A 29 -8.87 4.69 -9.23
N SER A 30 -9.59 3.98 -10.06
CA SER A 30 -10.95 3.62 -9.70
C SER A 30 -10.96 2.31 -8.92
N PRO A 31 -12.01 2.06 -8.15
CA PRO A 31 -12.14 0.76 -7.50
C PRO A 31 -12.05 -0.39 -8.50
N GLU A 32 -12.58 -0.20 -9.70
CA GLU A 32 -12.52 -1.25 -10.71
C GLU A 32 -11.09 -1.56 -11.11
N GLU A 33 -10.26 -0.53 -11.22
CA GLU A 33 -8.86 -0.75 -11.59
C GLU A 33 -8.12 -1.44 -10.47
N THR A 34 -8.38 -1.05 -9.24
CA THR A 34 -7.76 -1.70 -8.10
C THR A 34 -8.14 -3.17 -8.05
N LEU A 35 -9.42 -3.46 -8.24
CA LEU A 35 -9.88 -4.84 -8.21
C LEU A 35 -9.31 -5.65 -9.35
N LYS A 36 -9.17 -5.05 -10.52
CA LYS A 36 -8.59 -5.75 -11.65
C LYS A 36 -7.14 -6.10 -11.37
N ALA A 37 -6.39 -5.17 -10.85
CA ALA A 37 -4.99 -5.44 -10.52
C ALA A 37 -4.89 -6.53 -9.46
N LEU A 38 -5.77 -6.47 -8.46
CA LEU A 38 -5.78 -7.46 -7.40
C LEU A 38 -6.07 -8.85 -7.92
N SER A 39 -6.87 -8.95 -8.98
CA SER A 39 -7.26 -10.25 -9.53
C SER A 39 -6.09 -11.02 -10.08
N PHE A 40 -4.96 -10.37 -10.33
CA PHE A 40 -3.77 -11.05 -10.81
C PHE A 40 -2.91 -11.64 -9.70
N ILE A 41 -3.30 -11.44 -8.45
CA ILE A 41 -2.48 -11.85 -7.32
C ILE A 41 -3.17 -12.98 -6.60
N ASP A 42 -2.42 -14.07 -6.40
CA ASP A 42 -2.94 -15.24 -5.74
C ASP A 42 -2.26 -15.44 -4.40
N GLY A 43 -2.88 -16.23 -3.55
CA GLY A 43 -2.22 -16.71 -2.35
C GLY A 43 -2.24 -15.76 -1.19
N LEU A 44 -3.06 -14.71 -1.24
CA LEU A 44 -3.16 -13.79 -0.12
C LEU A 44 -3.97 -14.43 1.00
N THR A 45 -3.46 -14.32 2.22
CA THR A 45 -4.06 -14.93 3.40
C THR A 45 -4.15 -13.89 4.50
N PRO A 46 -4.83 -14.20 5.60
CA PRO A 46 -4.87 -13.27 6.73
C PRO A 46 -3.49 -12.94 7.30
N GLU A 47 -2.51 -13.79 7.07
CA GLU A 47 -1.15 -13.50 7.52
C GLU A 47 -0.36 -12.69 6.52
N SER A 48 -0.86 -12.50 5.33
CA SER A 48 -0.16 -11.70 4.32
C SER A 48 -0.17 -10.23 4.72
N LYS A 49 0.92 -9.56 4.42
CA LYS A 49 1.07 -8.14 4.74
C LYS A 49 1.28 -7.35 3.46
N ILE A 50 0.51 -6.29 3.31
CA ILE A 50 0.59 -5.41 2.15
C ILE A 50 1.01 -4.04 2.62
N ALA A 51 1.96 -3.44 1.92
CA ALA A 51 2.29 -2.03 2.12
C ALA A 51 1.74 -1.25 0.93
N ASP A 52 0.98 -0.21 1.20
CA ASP A 52 0.40 0.67 0.17
C ASP A 52 1.11 2.00 0.26
N ILE A 53 2.08 2.19 -0.62
CA ILE A 53 2.98 3.35 -0.56
C ILE A 53 2.35 4.51 -1.32
N GLY A 54 2.36 5.68 -0.69
CA GLY A 54 1.71 6.83 -1.29
C GLY A 54 0.20 6.69 -1.25
N CYS A 55 -0.32 6.20 -0.14
CA CYS A 55 -1.73 5.81 -0.05
C CYS A 55 -2.69 7.00 -0.05
N GLY A 56 -2.21 8.21 0.21
CA GLY A 56 -3.10 9.37 0.32
C GLY A 56 -4.11 9.18 1.42
N THR A 57 -5.36 9.48 1.13
CA THR A 57 -6.44 9.30 2.10
C THR A 57 -6.98 7.87 2.13
N GLY A 58 -6.42 6.99 1.29
CA GLY A 58 -6.70 5.58 1.42
C GLY A 58 -7.81 5.02 0.56
N GLY A 59 -8.17 5.70 -0.52
CA GLY A 59 -9.25 5.20 -1.36
C GLY A 59 -9.00 3.79 -1.85
N GLN A 60 -7.85 3.56 -2.48
CA GLN A 60 -7.55 2.24 -2.97
C GLN A 60 -7.24 1.27 -1.83
N THR A 61 -6.71 1.79 -0.73
CA THR A 61 -6.40 0.93 0.41
C THR A 61 -7.66 0.34 1.01
N MET A 62 -8.72 1.12 1.06
CA MET A 62 -9.99 0.59 1.57
C MET A 62 -10.53 -0.49 0.65
N VAL A 63 -10.37 -0.33 -0.66
CA VAL A 63 -10.78 -1.37 -1.60
C VAL A 63 -9.97 -2.64 -1.35
N LEU A 64 -8.67 -2.50 -1.17
CA LEU A 64 -7.84 -3.66 -0.85
C LEU A 64 -8.29 -4.32 0.45
N GLY A 65 -8.56 -3.52 1.47
CA GLY A 65 -8.97 -4.06 2.75
C GLY A 65 -10.29 -4.79 2.70
N GLN A 66 -11.22 -4.28 1.89
CA GLN A 66 -12.54 -4.89 1.79
C GLN A 66 -12.55 -6.14 0.94
N ASN A 67 -11.51 -6.35 0.15
CA ASN A 67 -11.48 -7.44 -0.81
C ASN A 67 -10.35 -8.43 -0.58
N THR A 68 -9.62 -8.29 0.52
CA THR A 68 -8.61 -9.26 0.93
C THR A 68 -8.72 -9.49 2.43
N PRO A 69 -8.18 -10.60 2.93
CA PRO A 69 -8.12 -10.80 4.38
C PRO A 69 -6.84 -10.26 5.00
N CYS A 70 -6.05 -9.52 4.26
CA CYS A 70 -4.68 -9.19 4.62
C CYS A 70 -4.59 -8.07 5.63
N ARG A 71 -3.39 -7.94 6.20
CA ARG A 71 -3.04 -6.76 6.97
C ARG A 71 -2.41 -5.77 6.03
N ILE A 72 -2.80 -4.50 6.15
CA ILE A 72 -2.38 -3.48 5.20
C ILE A 72 -1.90 -2.25 5.96
N ILE A 73 -0.72 -1.79 5.60
CA ILE A 73 -0.18 -0.54 6.13
C ILE A 73 -0.12 0.44 4.97
N GLY A 74 -0.83 1.55 5.11
CA GLY A 74 -0.74 2.63 4.14
C GLY A 74 0.29 3.65 4.62
N ILE A 75 1.07 4.18 3.72
CA ILE A 75 2.11 5.12 4.05
C ILE A 75 1.99 6.34 3.17
N ASP A 76 2.04 7.50 3.77
CA ASP A 76 2.10 8.75 3.04
C ASP A 76 2.82 9.76 3.90
N SER A 77 3.41 10.75 3.26
CA SER A 77 4.18 11.74 3.99
C SER A 77 3.32 12.84 4.58
N TRP A 78 2.07 12.93 4.20
CA TRP A 78 1.18 14.00 4.61
C TRP A 78 0.29 13.54 5.76
N ALA A 79 0.50 14.14 6.93
CA ALA A 79 -0.20 13.69 8.13
C ALA A 79 -1.72 13.86 8.01
N GLY A 80 -2.17 14.91 7.32
CA GLY A 80 -3.61 15.11 7.16
C GLY A 80 -4.27 13.99 6.38
N PHE A 81 -3.57 13.47 5.37
CA PHE A 81 -4.10 12.34 4.61
C PHE A 81 -4.19 11.11 5.50
N ILE A 82 -3.18 10.91 6.34
CA ILE A 82 -3.17 9.72 7.20
C ILE A 82 -4.25 9.81 8.27
N ASP A 83 -4.53 10.99 8.77
CA ASP A 83 -5.63 11.15 9.71
C ASP A 83 -6.95 10.76 9.05
N GLN A 84 -7.18 11.21 7.83
CA GLN A 84 -8.40 10.86 7.12
C GLN A 84 -8.43 9.37 6.79
N PHE A 85 -7.27 8.82 6.41
CA PHE A 85 -7.13 7.40 6.14
C PHE A 85 -7.61 6.57 7.34
N ASN A 86 -7.10 6.90 8.51
CA ASN A 86 -7.44 6.12 9.70
C ASN A 86 -8.88 6.32 10.13
N LEU A 87 -9.43 7.50 9.89
CA LEU A 87 -10.83 7.73 10.17
C LEU A 87 -11.70 6.87 9.26
N ASP A 88 -11.36 6.81 7.98
CA ASP A 88 -12.12 6.02 7.03
C ASP A 88 -11.99 4.53 7.30
N ALA A 89 -10.82 4.10 7.75
CA ALA A 89 -10.65 2.70 8.12
C ALA A 89 -11.59 2.33 9.26
N ARG A 90 -11.75 3.22 10.23
CA ARG A 90 -12.68 2.96 11.32
C ARG A 90 -14.12 2.96 10.81
N HIS A 91 -14.46 3.87 9.92
CA HIS A 91 -15.81 3.91 9.38
C HIS A 91 -16.17 2.65 8.59
N ASN A 92 -15.15 2.01 8.04
CA ASN A 92 -15.36 0.80 7.25
C ASN A 92 -15.09 -0.48 8.05
N ASN A 93 -14.88 -0.32 9.35
CA ASN A 93 -14.61 -1.46 10.25
C ASN A 93 -13.36 -2.22 9.85
N LEU A 94 -12.36 -1.51 9.34
CA LEU A 94 -11.11 -2.12 8.90
C LEU A 94 -9.95 -1.81 9.84
N GLN A 95 -10.20 -1.09 10.91
CA GLN A 95 -9.14 -0.56 11.75
C GLN A 95 -8.25 -1.63 12.38
N ASP A 96 -8.73 -2.86 12.45
CA ASP A 96 -7.93 -3.94 13.04
C ASP A 96 -6.88 -4.48 12.08
N ARG A 97 -7.05 -4.24 10.78
CA ARG A 97 -6.16 -4.78 9.76
C ARG A 97 -5.57 -3.73 8.86
N VAL A 98 -6.16 -2.56 8.79
CA VAL A 98 -5.77 -1.51 7.85
C VAL A 98 -5.41 -0.28 8.64
N LYS A 99 -4.18 0.17 8.49
CA LYS A 99 -3.67 1.27 9.30
C LYS A 99 -2.80 2.17 8.44
N GLY A 100 -2.95 3.47 8.61
CA GLY A 100 -2.11 4.44 7.94
C GLY A 100 -1.05 4.97 8.88
N ILE A 101 0.15 5.16 8.36
CA ILE A 101 1.23 5.78 9.11
C ILE A 101 1.88 6.85 8.25
N VAL A 102 2.39 7.87 8.91
CA VAL A 102 3.15 8.91 8.23
C VAL A 102 4.53 8.36 7.98
N GLY A 103 4.98 8.45 6.74
CA GLY A 103 6.29 7.96 6.40
C GLY A 103 6.79 8.59 5.13
N ASN A 104 8.09 8.48 4.93
CA ASN A 104 8.76 9.05 3.79
C ASN A 104 9.21 7.91 2.89
N MET A 105 8.93 8.04 1.59
CA MET A 105 9.27 6.99 0.64
C MET A 105 10.75 6.68 0.63
N GLU A 106 11.58 7.68 0.92
CA GLU A 106 13.03 7.49 0.91
C GLU A 106 13.55 6.91 2.21
N ASN A 107 12.71 6.82 3.22
CA ASN A 107 13.13 6.31 4.52
C ASN A 107 11.97 5.58 5.15
N LEU A 108 11.60 4.46 4.57
CA LEU A 108 10.46 3.70 5.04
C LEU A 108 10.78 3.05 6.37
N PRO A 109 9.83 3.05 7.30
CA PRO A 109 10.06 2.51 8.63
C PRO A 109 9.85 1.01 8.68
N PHE A 110 10.31 0.29 7.68
CA PHE A 110 10.09 -1.14 7.59
C PHE A 110 11.41 -1.86 7.56
N GLN A 111 11.38 -3.10 8.02
CA GLN A 111 12.49 -4.00 7.84
C GLN A 111 12.40 -4.65 6.48
N GLU A 112 13.53 -5.21 6.05
CA GLU A 112 13.57 -5.92 4.80
C GLU A 112 12.66 -7.11 4.87
N GLU A 113 11.97 -7.37 3.76
CA GLU A 113 11.13 -8.54 3.63
C GLU A 113 10.00 -8.58 4.64
N GLU A 114 9.61 -7.42 5.15
CA GLU A 114 8.51 -7.38 6.09
C GLU A 114 7.17 -7.61 5.42
N PHE A 115 7.05 -7.30 4.14
CA PHE A 115 5.77 -7.35 3.44
C PHE A 115 5.78 -8.39 2.34
N ASP A 116 4.62 -8.96 2.10
CA ASP A 116 4.41 -9.94 1.03
C ASP A 116 4.06 -9.27 -0.29
N LEU A 117 3.56 -8.05 -0.23
CA LEU A 117 3.13 -7.34 -1.43
C LEU A 117 3.29 -5.85 -1.20
N ILE A 118 3.82 -5.17 -2.20
CA ILE A 118 3.90 -3.71 -2.19
C ILE A 118 2.91 -3.20 -3.23
N TRP A 119 2.03 -2.34 -2.80
CA TRP A 119 1.02 -1.76 -3.67
C TRP A 119 1.32 -0.28 -3.86
N CYS A 120 1.11 0.21 -5.07
CA CYS A 120 1.38 1.61 -5.35
C CYS A 120 0.56 2.03 -6.56
N GLU A 121 -0.43 2.86 -6.35
CA GLU A 121 -1.26 3.33 -7.45
C GLU A 121 -1.08 4.81 -7.75
N GLY A 122 -0.25 5.47 -7.02
CA GLY A 122 -0.06 6.87 -7.23
C GLY A 122 -1.18 7.68 -6.70
#